data_401e74429e8f28fabb2ac61f7135099b
#
_entry.id   401e74429e8f28fabb2ac61f7135099b
#
_cell.length_a   1.000
_cell.length_b   1.000
_cell.length_c   1.000
_cell.angle_alpha   90.00
_cell.angle_beta   90.00
_cell.angle_gamma   90.00
#
_symmetry.space_group_name_H-M   'P 1'
#
loop_
_entity.id
_entity.type
_entity.pdbx_description
1 polymer ?
#
loop_
_entity_poly.entity_id
_entity_poly.type
_entity_poly.pdbx_seq_one_letter_code
_entity_poly.pdbx_strand_id
1 'polypeptide(L)'
;MSNMIQYSVWSNCCNACKFCLRADRIPYPKKKQFVLLDKIKENINYIDFKDKFSNGISLLGGELYYITDKKLQDSFMELIDIIIEKVLKVSPNPYCKYSTVTNGLYDPTFLYRVVDRIVDAVGIDKVDINFSYDLKYRFKDEESRLLCLNNINDFHKRYNYRVGVQMILTQYLIDAWKEGKFEVNRFMKEFIPGNILTFLYPHPIKTGFKLTDFNFKRGDFLEFMKYLRTNCSEVYYNFLQSTKNSCTFKYTGLQDRDTADLTAQPVLSDGKEVINEKCGHSILYKCYADSDKCVLCDLNNLDGDAYL
;
A
#
# COMPACT_ATOMS: atom_id res chain seq x y z
N MET A 1 13.57 3.40 -11.28
CA MET A 1 13.03 2.68 -10.10
C MET A 1 12.77 3.69 -9.02
N SER A 2 11.65 3.62 -8.33
CA SER A 2 11.32 4.60 -7.29
C SER A 2 12.14 4.28 -6.04
N ASN A 3 13.02 5.16 -5.64
CA ASN A 3 13.86 5.04 -4.44
C ASN A 3 13.13 5.60 -3.21
N MET A 4 11.90 5.17 -2.99
CA MET A 4 11.16 5.53 -1.79
C MET A 4 11.64 4.67 -0.62
N ILE A 5 12.04 5.31 0.47
CA ILE A 5 12.45 4.62 1.69
C ILE A 5 11.20 4.26 2.49
N GLN A 6 11.05 2.97 2.79
CA GLN A 6 9.88 2.47 3.52
C GLN A 6 10.26 2.04 4.93
N TYR A 7 9.55 2.57 5.91
CA TYR A 7 9.68 2.18 7.31
C TYR A 7 8.45 1.42 7.78
N SER A 8 8.66 0.25 8.35
CA SER A 8 7.62 -0.48 9.07
C SER A 8 7.60 -0.03 10.53
N VAL A 9 6.70 0.88 10.87
CA VAL A 9 6.69 1.52 12.20
C VAL A 9 6.25 0.57 13.29
N TRP A 10 5.03 0.00 13.20
CA TRP A 10 4.50 -1.00 14.14
C TRP A 10 3.42 -1.87 13.51
N SER A 11 3.00 -2.92 14.24
CA SER A 11 1.94 -3.85 13.81
C SER A 11 0.58 -3.59 14.44
N ASN A 12 0.49 -2.64 15.38
CA ASN A 12 -0.76 -2.30 16.04
C ASN A 12 -1.80 -1.82 15.02
N CYS A 13 -3.01 -2.35 15.10
CA CYS A 13 -4.10 -2.02 14.19
C CYS A 13 -5.44 -2.14 14.92
N CYS A 14 -6.40 -1.31 14.54
CA CYS A 14 -7.78 -1.38 15.02
C CYS A 14 -8.58 -2.49 14.31
N ASN A 15 -8.00 -3.17 13.33
CA ASN A 15 -8.68 -4.17 12.51
C ASN A 15 -7.87 -5.46 12.39
N ALA A 16 -8.57 -6.58 12.15
CA ALA A 16 -8.01 -7.92 12.00
C ALA A 16 -8.34 -8.50 10.61
N CYS A 17 -7.90 -7.81 9.55
CA CYS A 17 -8.16 -8.26 8.18
C CYS A 17 -7.54 -9.63 7.92
N LYS A 18 -8.32 -10.56 7.40
CA LYS A 18 -7.90 -11.94 7.17
C LYS A 18 -6.74 -12.08 6.18
N PHE A 19 -6.55 -11.15 5.27
CA PHE A 19 -5.48 -11.12 4.27
C PHE A 19 -4.29 -10.23 4.67
N CYS A 20 -4.27 -9.74 5.91
CA CYS A 20 -3.24 -8.82 6.36
C CYS A 20 -1.87 -9.51 6.45
N LEU A 21 -0.84 -8.94 5.82
CA LEU A 21 0.55 -9.40 5.94
C LEU A 21 1.06 -9.38 7.38
N ARG A 22 0.34 -8.71 8.28
CA ARG A 22 0.67 -8.53 9.70
C ARG A 22 -0.31 -9.23 10.64
N ALA A 23 -1.22 -10.06 10.12
CA ALA A 23 -2.26 -10.73 10.92
C ALA A 23 -1.69 -11.55 12.10
N ASP A 24 -0.51 -12.14 11.92
CA ASP A 24 0.12 -13.01 12.93
C ASP A 24 1.02 -12.24 13.92
N ARG A 25 1.04 -10.90 13.83
CA ARG A 25 1.94 -10.12 14.67
C ARG A 25 1.27 -9.70 15.96
N ILE A 26 1.98 -9.94 17.04
CA ILE A 26 1.62 -9.42 18.37
C ILE A 26 1.74 -7.89 18.33
N PRO A 27 0.72 -7.15 18.78
CA PRO A 27 0.81 -5.70 18.89
C PRO A 27 2.00 -5.27 19.74
N TYR A 28 2.74 -4.27 19.29
CA TYR A 28 3.89 -3.79 20.02
C TYR A 28 3.47 -3.05 21.29
N PRO A 29 4.10 -3.35 22.44
CA PRO A 29 3.89 -2.57 23.65
C PRO A 29 4.31 -1.11 23.41
N LYS A 30 3.67 -0.19 24.11
CA LYS A 30 3.88 1.26 23.96
C LYS A 30 5.36 1.65 24.02
N LYS A 31 6.12 1.09 24.98
CA LYS A 31 7.56 1.36 25.09
C LYS A 31 8.31 1.03 23.79
N LYS A 32 7.97 -0.09 23.14
CA LYS A 32 8.60 -0.48 21.86
C LYS A 32 8.21 0.49 20.73
N GLN A 33 6.99 1.01 20.75
CA GLN A 33 6.56 1.99 19.73
C GLN A 33 7.39 3.28 19.79
N PHE A 34 7.67 3.82 20.99
CA PHE A 34 8.57 4.97 21.16
C PHE A 34 9.98 4.67 20.65
N VAL A 35 10.56 3.54 21.05
CA VAL A 35 11.91 3.13 20.59
C VAL A 35 11.99 3.06 19.07
N LEU A 36 10.93 2.60 18.41
CA LEU A 36 10.91 2.53 16.94
C LEU A 36 10.84 3.90 16.30
N LEU A 37 10.03 4.82 16.84
CA LEU A 37 9.99 6.20 16.36
C LEU A 37 11.35 6.87 16.50
N ASP A 38 12.02 6.71 17.65
CA ASP A 38 13.34 7.30 17.88
C ASP A 38 14.39 6.74 16.92
N LYS A 39 14.39 5.43 16.68
CA LYS A 39 15.28 4.82 15.68
C LYS A 39 15.01 5.36 14.27
N ILE A 40 13.75 5.54 13.86
CA ILE A 40 13.43 6.12 12.55
C ILE A 40 13.94 7.57 12.48
N LYS A 41 13.73 8.37 13.52
CA LYS A 41 14.23 9.75 13.60
C LYS A 41 15.76 9.80 13.46
N GLU A 42 16.47 8.94 14.18
CA GLU A 42 17.93 8.82 14.09
C GLU A 42 18.37 8.49 12.67
N ASN A 43 17.76 7.51 12.05
CA ASN A 43 18.15 7.03 10.73
C ASN A 43 17.90 8.04 9.61
N ILE A 44 16.80 8.77 9.64
CA ILE A 44 16.55 9.84 8.67
C ILE A 44 17.71 10.86 8.70
N ASN A 45 18.32 11.09 9.85
CA ASN A 45 19.45 12.02 9.95
C ASN A 45 20.74 11.54 9.25
N TYR A 46 20.88 10.23 9.00
CA TYR A 46 22.04 9.65 8.31
C TYR A 46 21.84 9.47 6.81
N ILE A 47 20.63 9.67 6.29
CA ILE A 47 20.32 9.49 4.87
C ILE A 47 20.47 10.82 4.14
N ASP A 48 21.15 10.81 3.01
CA ASP A 48 21.24 11.96 2.12
C ASP A 48 20.04 11.98 1.14
N PHE A 49 19.07 12.86 1.39
CA PHE A 49 17.91 13.06 0.53
C PHE A 49 18.12 14.12 -0.56
N LYS A 50 19.32 14.67 -0.70
CA LYS A 50 19.66 15.60 -1.78
C LYS A 50 19.81 14.88 -3.12
N ASP A 51 19.82 13.54 -3.11
CA ASP A 51 19.80 12.77 -4.34
C ASP A 51 18.48 13.00 -5.10
N LYS A 52 18.61 13.42 -6.36
CA LYS A 52 17.49 13.64 -7.28
C LYS A 52 16.63 12.38 -7.55
N PHE A 53 17.13 11.19 -7.20
CA PHE A 53 16.40 9.93 -7.36
C PHE A 53 15.58 9.54 -6.12
N SER A 54 15.70 10.27 -5.00
CA SER A 54 14.90 10.00 -3.82
C SER A 54 13.43 10.38 -4.04
N ASN A 55 12.52 9.42 -3.96
CA ASN A 55 11.07 9.64 -4.08
C ASN A 55 10.38 9.89 -2.72
N GLY A 56 11.16 9.99 -1.65
CA GLY A 56 10.68 10.35 -0.32
C GLY A 56 10.59 9.19 0.64
N ILE A 57 9.69 9.31 1.60
CA ILE A 57 9.51 8.36 2.71
C ILE A 57 8.10 7.80 2.73
N SER A 58 8.00 6.49 2.90
CA SER A 58 6.74 5.80 3.17
C SER A 58 6.74 5.24 4.58
N LEU A 59 5.78 5.64 5.40
CA LEU A 59 5.53 5.04 6.70
C LEU A 59 4.41 4.00 6.57
N LEU A 60 4.75 2.76 6.90
CA LEU A 60 3.82 1.64 6.86
C LEU A 60 3.69 1.02 8.24
N GLY A 61 2.54 0.41 8.52
CA GLY A 61 2.32 -0.21 9.81
C GLY A 61 1.13 -1.16 9.82
N GLY A 62 0.59 -1.40 10.99
CA GLY A 62 -0.76 -1.89 11.17
C GLY A 62 -1.72 -0.76 10.77
N GLU A 63 -2.07 0.09 11.75
CA GLU A 63 -2.75 1.37 11.48
C GLU A 63 -2.01 2.47 12.24
N LEU A 64 -1.36 3.36 11.50
CA LEU A 64 -0.46 4.36 12.08
C LEU A 64 -1.21 5.52 12.76
N TYR A 65 -2.43 5.78 12.35
CA TYR A 65 -3.21 6.93 12.82
C TYR A 65 -4.22 6.55 13.91
N TYR A 66 -4.34 5.27 14.23
CA TYR A 66 -5.11 4.80 15.38
C TYR A 66 -4.27 4.86 16.66
N ILE A 67 -3.88 6.07 17.06
CA ILE A 67 -3.10 6.33 18.25
C ILE A 67 -3.96 7.14 19.23
N THR A 68 -4.30 6.55 20.38
CA THR A 68 -5.07 7.22 21.45
C THR A 68 -4.16 7.90 22.48
N ASP A 69 -2.90 7.51 22.54
CA ASP A 69 -1.93 8.08 23.48
C ASP A 69 -1.34 9.38 22.97
N LYS A 70 -1.59 10.47 23.68
CA LYS A 70 -1.14 11.80 23.28
C LYS A 70 0.38 11.93 23.18
N LYS A 71 1.14 11.33 24.12
CA LYS A 71 2.61 11.39 24.06
C LYS A 71 3.16 10.66 22.84
N LEU A 72 2.53 9.54 22.45
CA LEU A 72 2.90 8.82 21.26
C LEU A 72 2.54 9.60 19.99
N GLN A 73 1.38 10.28 19.97
CA GLN A 73 1.03 11.22 18.89
C GLN A 73 2.06 12.34 18.78
N ASP A 74 2.48 12.94 19.90
CA ASP A 74 3.45 14.03 19.89
C ASP A 74 4.83 13.54 19.38
N SER A 75 5.30 12.35 19.83
CA SER A 75 6.51 11.75 19.29
C SER A 75 6.42 11.40 17.80
N PHE A 76 5.24 11.01 17.31
CA PHE A 76 5.01 10.81 15.88
C PHE A 76 5.03 12.15 15.12
N MET A 77 4.48 13.23 15.69
CA MET A 77 4.55 14.57 15.09
C MET A 77 5.99 15.09 14.99
N GLU A 78 6.84 14.82 15.99
CA GLU A 78 8.28 15.14 15.91
C GLU A 78 8.94 14.39 14.73
N LEU A 79 8.58 13.12 14.49
CA LEU A 79 9.05 12.38 13.31
C LEU A 79 8.58 13.05 12.01
N ILE A 80 7.33 13.52 11.95
CA ILE A 80 6.82 14.26 10.79
C ILE A 80 7.60 15.56 10.57
N ASP A 81 7.91 16.30 11.62
CA ASP A 81 8.73 17.52 11.51
C ASP A 81 10.13 17.22 10.95
N ILE A 82 10.76 16.14 11.39
CA ILE A 82 12.04 15.67 10.84
C ILE A 82 11.91 15.30 9.36
N ILE A 83 10.85 14.60 8.98
CA ILE A 83 10.58 14.24 7.57
C ILE A 83 10.40 15.51 6.73
N ILE A 84 9.66 16.49 7.21
CA ILE A 84 9.51 17.77 6.50
C ILE A 84 10.86 18.44 6.28
N GLU A 85 11.65 18.62 7.34
CA GLU A 85 12.89 19.38 7.29
C GLU A 85 14.03 18.66 6.56
N LYS A 86 14.14 17.35 6.74
CA LYS A 86 15.28 16.58 6.21
C LYS A 86 15.02 15.89 4.88
N VAL A 87 13.74 15.72 4.52
CA VAL A 87 13.34 14.96 3.31
C VAL A 87 12.59 15.86 2.33
N LEU A 88 11.43 16.36 2.73
CA LEU A 88 10.51 17.01 1.79
C LEU A 88 11.00 18.39 1.33
N LYS A 89 11.64 19.17 2.22
CA LYS A 89 12.22 20.47 1.88
C LYS A 89 13.58 20.36 1.17
N VAL A 90 14.33 19.30 1.41
CA VAL A 90 15.72 19.17 0.95
C VAL A 90 15.82 18.48 -0.40
N SER A 91 14.90 17.55 -0.69
CA SER A 91 14.93 16.78 -1.93
C SER A 91 14.66 17.66 -3.15
N PRO A 92 15.57 17.68 -4.15
CA PRO A 92 15.33 18.37 -5.42
C PRO A 92 14.35 17.64 -6.33
N ASN A 93 13.94 16.42 -5.97
CA ASN A 93 12.98 15.63 -6.74
C ASN A 93 11.56 16.15 -6.51
N PRO A 94 10.86 16.66 -7.54
CA PRO A 94 9.48 17.12 -7.41
C PRO A 94 8.53 15.99 -6.97
N TYR A 95 8.87 14.74 -7.25
CA TYR A 95 8.08 13.55 -6.87
C TYR A 95 8.41 13.02 -5.47
N CYS A 96 9.32 13.67 -4.73
CA CYS A 96 9.59 13.32 -3.34
C CYS A 96 8.36 13.60 -2.47
N LYS A 97 7.82 12.57 -1.83
CA LYS A 97 6.58 12.64 -1.05
C LYS A 97 6.69 11.93 0.29
N TYR A 98 5.85 12.34 1.21
CA TYR A 98 5.44 11.51 2.33
C TYR A 98 4.32 10.59 1.88
N SER A 99 4.51 9.29 2.00
CA SER A 99 3.52 8.29 1.57
C SER A 99 3.09 7.41 2.74
N THR A 100 1.82 7.05 2.77
CA THR A 100 1.29 6.10 3.75
C THR A 100 0.05 5.38 3.24
N VAL A 101 -0.27 4.26 3.90
CA VAL A 101 -1.49 3.49 3.66
C VAL A 101 -2.26 3.40 4.96
N THR A 102 -3.55 3.71 4.92
CA THR A 102 -4.46 3.64 6.06
C THR A 102 -5.68 2.77 5.76
N ASN A 103 -6.30 2.22 6.80
CA ASN A 103 -7.56 1.47 6.67
C ASN A 103 -8.81 2.36 6.79
N GLY A 104 -8.67 3.59 7.28
CA GLY A 104 -9.77 4.54 7.43
C GLY A 104 -10.85 4.14 8.43
N LEU A 105 -10.56 3.24 9.39
CA LEU A 105 -11.54 2.70 10.36
C LEU A 105 -11.38 3.33 11.75
N TYR A 106 -11.13 4.62 11.82
CA TYR A 106 -10.91 5.37 13.05
C TYR A 106 -11.33 6.84 12.85
N ASP A 107 -11.37 7.60 13.94
CA ASP A 107 -11.51 9.05 13.90
C ASP A 107 -10.29 9.67 13.19
N PRO A 108 -10.44 10.34 12.05
CA PRO A 108 -9.33 10.82 11.23
C PRO A 108 -8.61 12.05 11.79
N THR A 109 -8.98 12.55 12.97
CA THR A 109 -8.43 13.80 13.55
C THR A 109 -6.90 13.78 13.61
N PHE A 110 -6.30 12.65 14.00
CA PHE A 110 -4.84 12.56 14.04
C PHE A 110 -4.20 12.48 12.65
N LEU A 111 -4.82 11.79 11.70
CA LEU A 111 -4.39 11.80 10.29
C LEU A 111 -4.41 13.23 9.74
N TYR A 112 -5.49 13.97 9.98
CA TYR A 112 -5.59 15.37 9.54
C TYR A 112 -4.50 16.23 10.16
N ARG A 113 -4.23 16.10 11.46
CA ARG A 113 -3.14 16.83 12.13
C ARG A 113 -1.78 16.59 11.46
N VAL A 114 -1.50 15.35 11.06
CA VAL A 114 -0.25 14.99 10.34
C VAL A 114 -0.22 15.64 8.96
N VAL A 115 -1.32 15.51 8.21
CA VAL A 115 -1.40 16.03 6.83
C VAL A 115 -1.38 17.56 6.84
N ASP A 116 -2.16 18.23 7.71
CA ASP A 116 -2.16 19.69 7.85
C ASP A 116 -0.74 20.21 8.10
N ARG A 117 0.03 19.53 8.99
CA ARG A 117 1.41 19.90 9.28
C ARG A 117 2.34 19.84 8.06
N ILE A 118 2.14 18.83 7.20
CA ILE A 118 2.92 18.69 5.95
C ILE A 118 2.46 19.74 4.93
N VAL A 119 1.15 19.90 4.76
CA VAL A 119 0.55 20.84 3.80
C VAL A 119 0.97 22.28 4.10
N ASP A 120 0.91 22.68 5.37
CA ASP A 120 1.32 24.01 5.80
C ASP A 120 2.81 24.29 5.53
N ALA A 121 3.64 23.26 5.59
CA ALA A 121 5.07 23.41 5.43
C ALA A 121 5.56 23.33 3.97
N VAL A 122 4.95 22.46 3.15
CA VAL A 122 5.48 22.11 1.81
C VAL A 122 4.41 21.88 0.72
N GLY A 123 3.13 21.98 1.05
CA GLY A 123 2.02 21.81 0.11
C GLY A 123 1.47 20.37 0.02
N ILE A 124 0.24 20.25 -0.50
CA ILE A 124 -0.50 18.97 -0.60
C ILE A 124 0.12 18.02 -1.64
N ASP A 125 0.80 18.52 -2.63
CA ASP A 125 1.52 17.74 -3.65
C ASP A 125 2.66 16.87 -3.09
N LYS A 126 3.10 17.17 -1.87
CA LYS A 126 4.10 16.39 -1.11
C LYS A 126 3.50 15.27 -0.26
N VAL A 127 2.19 15.06 -0.36
CA VAL A 127 1.47 14.00 0.38
C VAL A 127 0.96 12.95 -0.60
N ASP A 128 1.05 11.66 -0.20
CA ASP A 128 0.51 10.52 -0.93
C ASP A 128 -0.18 9.58 0.07
N ILE A 129 -1.49 9.75 0.22
CA ILE A 129 -2.31 8.93 1.10
C ILE A 129 -3.11 7.93 0.29
N ASN A 130 -2.98 6.66 0.69
CA ASN A 130 -3.73 5.57 0.12
C ASN A 130 -4.64 4.94 1.17
N PHE A 131 -5.92 4.84 0.87
CA PHE A 131 -6.89 4.13 1.70
C PHE A 131 -7.04 2.70 1.22
N SER A 132 -6.93 1.77 2.15
CA SER A 132 -7.19 0.37 1.87
C SER A 132 -8.68 0.08 1.97
N TYR A 133 -9.26 -0.44 0.90
CA TYR A 133 -10.66 -0.86 0.85
C TYR A 133 -10.77 -2.34 0.45
N ASP A 134 -11.89 -2.98 0.77
CA ASP A 134 -12.17 -4.37 0.38
C ASP A 134 -13.66 -4.67 0.47
N LEU A 135 -14.16 -5.55 -0.38
CA LEU A 135 -15.59 -5.86 -0.42
C LEU A 135 -16.03 -6.89 0.63
N LYS A 136 -15.11 -7.70 1.17
CA LYS A 136 -15.49 -8.87 1.97
C LYS A 136 -14.74 -9.03 3.30
N TYR A 137 -13.43 -8.79 3.31
CA TYR A 137 -12.58 -9.29 4.38
C TYR A 137 -12.10 -8.24 5.38
N ARG A 138 -12.30 -6.96 5.07
CA ARG A 138 -11.84 -5.84 5.87
C ARG A 138 -12.87 -5.38 6.88
N PHE A 139 -14.10 -5.22 6.42
CA PHE A 139 -15.16 -4.64 7.23
C PHE A 139 -15.93 -5.74 7.98
N LYS A 140 -16.16 -5.52 9.27
CA LYS A 140 -16.96 -6.45 10.09
C LYS A 140 -18.47 -6.25 9.88
N ASP A 141 -18.87 -5.04 9.48
CA ASP A 141 -20.23 -4.60 9.29
C ASP A 141 -20.32 -3.43 8.30
N GLU A 142 -21.53 -3.05 7.95
CA GLU A 142 -21.81 -1.94 7.04
C GLU A 142 -21.40 -0.59 7.63
N GLU A 143 -21.52 -0.41 8.95
CA GLU A 143 -21.11 0.82 9.63
C GLU A 143 -19.60 1.08 9.43
N SER A 144 -18.77 0.06 9.65
CA SER A 144 -17.33 0.18 9.42
C SER A 144 -17.00 0.43 7.94
N ARG A 145 -17.76 -0.13 7.02
CA ARG A 145 -17.60 0.14 5.58
C ARG A 145 -17.92 1.60 5.25
N LEU A 146 -19.02 2.11 5.76
CA LEU A 146 -19.43 3.51 5.57
C LEU A 146 -18.45 4.49 6.22
N LEU A 147 -17.93 4.17 7.41
CA LEU A 147 -16.91 4.99 8.07
C LEU A 147 -15.66 5.14 7.17
N CYS A 148 -15.19 4.06 6.59
CA CYS A 148 -14.05 4.13 5.66
C CYS A 148 -14.35 5.00 4.43
N LEU A 149 -15.52 4.84 3.81
CA LEU A 149 -15.93 5.65 2.65
C LEU A 149 -16.09 7.12 3.00
N ASN A 150 -16.65 7.44 4.16
CA ASN A 150 -16.77 8.81 4.65
C ASN A 150 -15.39 9.44 4.83
N ASN A 151 -14.45 8.72 5.47
CA ASN A 151 -13.09 9.22 5.67
C ASN A 151 -12.35 9.45 4.34
N ILE A 152 -12.54 8.60 3.33
CA ILE A 152 -12.00 8.79 1.97
C ILE A 152 -12.55 10.10 1.37
N ASN A 153 -13.86 10.28 1.40
CA ASN A 153 -14.53 11.40 0.75
C ASN A 153 -14.30 12.71 1.51
N ASP A 154 -14.25 12.67 2.83
CA ASP A 154 -13.97 13.85 3.64
C ASP A 154 -12.52 14.31 3.47
N PHE A 155 -11.57 13.38 3.34
CA PHE A 155 -10.19 13.71 3.01
C PHE A 155 -10.11 14.41 1.64
N HIS A 156 -10.75 13.84 0.62
CA HIS A 156 -10.80 14.44 -0.71
C HIS A 156 -11.39 15.85 -0.67
N LYS A 157 -12.51 16.05 -0.01
CA LYS A 157 -13.16 17.37 0.13
C LYS A 157 -12.29 18.37 0.88
N ARG A 158 -11.67 17.94 1.99
CA ARG A 158 -10.85 18.81 2.84
C ARG A 158 -9.65 19.39 2.11
N TYR A 159 -8.97 18.58 1.34
CA TYR A 159 -7.71 18.97 0.70
C TYR A 159 -7.83 19.22 -0.80
N ASN A 160 -9.00 19.04 -1.39
CA ASN A 160 -9.20 19.02 -2.85
C ASN A 160 -8.14 18.15 -3.55
N TYR A 161 -7.87 16.99 -2.95
CA TYR A 161 -6.80 16.08 -3.37
C TYR A 161 -7.34 14.67 -3.64
N ARG A 162 -6.93 14.09 -4.76
CA ARG A 162 -7.31 12.72 -5.15
C ARG A 162 -6.50 11.70 -4.35
N VAL A 163 -7.14 10.97 -3.46
CA VAL A 163 -6.49 9.88 -2.74
C VAL A 163 -6.53 8.59 -3.53
N GLY A 164 -5.54 7.72 -3.31
CA GLY A 164 -5.58 6.35 -3.81
C GLY A 164 -6.49 5.49 -2.95
N VAL A 165 -7.41 4.77 -3.57
CA VAL A 165 -8.21 3.71 -2.94
C VAL A 165 -7.69 2.38 -3.43
N GLN A 166 -7.01 1.65 -2.57
CA GLN A 166 -6.38 0.38 -2.88
C GLN A 166 -7.30 -0.78 -2.49
N MET A 167 -7.67 -1.58 -3.46
CA MET A 167 -8.55 -2.74 -3.28
C MET A 167 -7.84 -4.02 -3.71
N ILE A 168 -7.76 -5.01 -2.84
CA ILE A 168 -7.17 -6.30 -3.22
C ILE A 168 -8.11 -7.01 -4.19
N LEU A 169 -7.57 -7.36 -5.36
CA LEU A 169 -8.29 -8.15 -6.33
C LEU A 169 -8.44 -9.59 -5.82
N THR A 170 -9.67 -10.10 -5.83
CA THR A 170 -10.00 -11.45 -5.36
C THR A 170 -10.97 -12.12 -6.34
N GLN A 171 -11.04 -13.44 -6.35
CA GLN A 171 -12.06 -14.14 -7.13
C GLN A 171 -13.48 -13.72 -6.69
N TYR A 172 -13.69 -13.48 -5.39
CA TYR A 172 -14.96 -12.96 -4.88
C TYR A 172 -15.37 -11.64 -5.54
N LEU A 173 -14.43 -10.71 -5.73
CA LEU A 173 -14.70 -9.44 -6.40
C LEU A 173 -15.09 -9.67 -7.87
N ILE A 174 -14.39 -10.57 -8.55
CA ILE A 174 -14.68 -10.93 -9.95
C ILE A 174 -16.04 -11.60 -10.06
N ASP A 175 -16.37 -12.53 -9.15
CA ASP A 175 -17.68 -13.18 -9.11
C ASP A 175 -18.80 -12.14 -8.84
N ALA A 176 -18.58 -11.20 -7.91
CA ALA A 176 -19.53 -10.11 -7.64
C ALA A 176 -19.74 -9.19 -8.85
N TRP A 177 -18.67 -8.93 -9.61
CA TRP A 177 -18.78 -8.19 -10.88
C TRP A 177 -19.59 -8.97 -11.92
N LYS A 178 -19.32 -10.25 -12.12
CA LYS A 178 -20.07 -11.12 -13.06
C LYS A 178 -21.55 -11.23 -12.72
N GLU A 179 -21.86 -11.22 -11.42
CA GLU A 179 -23.22 -11.25 -10.91
C GLU A 179 -23.93 -9.88 -10.94
N GLY A 180 -23.25 -8.82 -11.40
CA GLY A 180 -23.79 -7.46 -11.41
C GLY A 180 -23.94 -6.81 -10.02
N LYS A 181 -23.36 -7.42 -8.97
CA LYS A 181 -23.37 -6.92 -7.58
C LYS A 181 -22.30 -5.85 -7.35
N PHE A 182 -21.27 -5.81 -8.17
CA PHE A 182 -20.19 -4.82 -8.15
C PHE A 182 -19.92 -4.32 -9.56
N GLU A 183 -19.94 -3.01 -9.75
CA GLU A 183 -19.62 -2.36 -11.00
C GLU A 183 -18.60 -1.23 -10.72
N VAL A 184 -17.46 -1.28 -11.43
CA VAL A 184 -16.28 -0.45 -11.13
C VAL A 184 -16.57 1.05 -11.32
N ASN A 185 -17.17 1.43 -12.46
CA ASN A 185 -17.47 2.84 -12.73
C ASN A 185 -18.52 3.39 -11.77
N ARG A 186 -19.52 2.58 -11.43
CA ARG A 186 -20.52 2.93 -10.44
C ARG A 186 -19.88 3.13 -9.06
N PHE A 187 -18.99 2.21 -8.65
CA PHE A 187 -18.26 2.33 -7.39
C PHE A 187 -17.45 3.62 -7.34
N MET A 188 -16.69 3.92 -8.38
CA MET A 188 -15.91 5.15 -8.47
C MET A 188 -16.78 6.41 -8.42
N LYS A 189 -17.90 6.41 -9.15
CA LYS A 189 -18.77 7.57 -9.25
C LYS A 189 -19.58 7.84 -7.97
N GLU A 190 -20.13 6.79 -7.37
CA GLU A 190 -21.09 6.91 -6.26
C GLU A 190 -20.41 6.86 -4.88
N PHE A 191 -19.35 6.07 -4.73
CA PHE A 191 -18.76 5.80 -3.41
C PHE A 191 -17.42 6.51 -3.16
N ILE A 192 -16.63 6.73 -4.21
CA ILE A 192 -15.32 7.39 -4.10
C ILE A 192 -15.16 8.50 -5.17
N PRO A 193 -16.11 9.42 -5.34
CA PRO A 193 -16.08 10.40 -6.41
C PRO A 193 -14.80 11.24 -6.37
N GLY A 194 -14.16 11.41 -7.53
CA GLY A 194 -12.93 12.19 -7.66
C GLY A 194 -11.64 11.49 -7.20
N ASN A 195 -11.73 10.30 -6.60
CA ASN A 195 -10.57 9.55 -6.11
C ASN A 195 -10.07 8.50 -7.14
N ILE A 196 -8.92 7.90 -6.85
CA ILE A 196 -8.23 6.96 -7.75
C ILE A 196 -8.43 5.54 -7.22
N LEU A 197 -9.05 4.66 -7.99
CA LEU A 197 -9.13 3.24 -7.64
C LEU A 197 -7.92 2.50 -8.23
N THR A 198 -7.27 1.70 -7.39
CA THR A 198 -6.19 0.80 -7.79
C THR A 198 -6.46 -0.60 -7.26
N PHE A 199 -6.58 -1.57 -8.15
CA PHE A 199 -6.57 -2.96 -7.74
C PHE A 199 -5.14 -3.40 -7.45
N LEU A 200 -4.97 -4.15 -6.36
CA LEU A 200 -3.71 -4.78 -6.00
C LEU A 200 -3.81 -6.28 -6.23
N TYR A 201 -2.82 -6.84 -6.91
CA TYR A 201 -2.71 -8.29 -6.99
C TYR A 201 -2.38 -8.85 -5.60
N PRO A 202 -3.10 -9.90 -5.14
CA PRO A 202 -2.86 -10.47 -3.82
C PRO A 202 -1.46 -11.08 -3.74
N HIS A 203 -0.69 -10.66 -2.75
CA HIS A 203 0.56 -11.33 -2.44
C HIS A 203 0.28 -12.63 -1.68
N PRO A 204 1.00 -13.72 -1.98
CA PRO A 204 0.90 -14.96 -1.23
C PRO A 204 1.34 -14.71 0.22
N ILE A 205 0.38 -14.74 1.12
CA ILE A 205 0.62 -14.54 2.53
C ILE A 205 1.08 -15.87 3.12
N LYS A 206 2.15 -15.84 3.94
CA LYS A 206 2.66 -17.00 4.69
C LYS A 206 1.68 -17.51 5.76
N THR A 207 0.56 -16.84 5.97
CA THR A 207 -0.42 -17.22 6.97
C THR A 207 -1.21 -18.41 6.47
N GLY A 208 -1.48 -19.38 7.34
CA GLY A 208 -2.20 -20.63 7.07
C GLY A 208 -3.64 -20.49 6.49
N PHE A 209 -3.89 -19.38 5.83
CA PHE A 209 -5.06 -19.13 5.05
C PHE A 209 -5.10 -20.07 3.85
N LYS A 210 -6.09 -20.91 3.80
CA LYS A 210 -6.54 -21.51 2.54
C LYS A 210 -7.13 -20.37 1.70
N LEU A 211 -6.27 -19.73 0.92
CA LEU A 211 -6.60 -18.56 0.09
C LEU A 211 -7.41 -18.98 -1.15
N THR A 212 -8.50 -19.70 -0.97
CA THR A 212 -9.35 -20.11 -2.10
C THR A 212 -9.86 -18.92 -2.89
N ASP A 213 -10.12 -17.78 -2.23
CA ASP A 213 -10.60 -16.56 -2.89
C ASP A 213 -9.48 -15.76 -3.60
N PHE A 214 -8.23 -16.15 -3.40
CA PHE A 214 -7.07 -15.60 -4.13
C PHE A 214 -6.59 -16.50 -5.27
N ASN A 215 -7.22 -17.66 -5.44
CA ASN A 215 -7.03 -18.51 -6.62
C ASN A 215 -8.02 -18.05 -7.68
N PHE A 216 -7.52 -17.36 -8.69
CA PHE A 216 -8.36 -16.89 -9.78
C PHE A 216 -8.73 -18.03 -10.72
N LYS A 217 -9.99 -18.06 -11.14
CA LYS A 217 -10.39 -18.77 -12.35
C LYS A 217 -9.83 -17.98 -13.53
N ARG A 218 -8.88 -18.56 -14.26
CA ARG A 218 -8.11 -17.88 -15.31
C ARG A 218 -8.99 -17.16 -16.35
N GLY A 219 -10.04 -17.83 -16.82
CA GLY A 219 -10.98 -17.22 -17.77
C GLY A 219 -11.70 -16.00 -17.21
N ASP A 220 -12.18 -16.08 -15.97
CA ASP A 220 -12.89 -14.98 -15.30
C ASP A 220 -11.98 -13.79 -15.06
N PHE A 221 -10.73 -14.03 -14.65
CA PHE A 221 -9.73 -13.00 -14.48
C PHE A 221 -9.45 -12.26 -15.80
N LEU A 222 -9.23 -12.98 -16.88
CA LEU A 222 -8.95 -12.38 -18.19
C LEU A 222 -10.15 -11.59 -18.74
N GLU A 223 -11.37 -12.09 -18.51
CA GLU A 223 -12.60 -11.40 -18.88
C GLU A 223 -12.74 -10.08 -18.11
N PHE A 224 -12.46 -10.11 -16.80
CA PHE A 224 -12.49 -8.90 -15.97
C PHE A 224 -11.40 -7.91 -16.41
N MET A 225 -10.19 -8.36 -16.75
CA MET A 225 -9.13 -7.48 -17.25
C MET A 225 -9.49 -6.84 -18.59
N LYS A 226 -10.10 -7.59 -19.52
CA LYS A 226 -10.64 -7.03 -20.76
C LYS A 226 -11.71 -5.98 -20.52
N TYR A 227 -12.62 -6.26 -19.58
CA TYR A 227 -13.63 -5.28 -19.16
C TYR A 227 -12.99 -4.00 -18.63
N LEU A 228 -12.02 -4.10 -17.72
CA LEU A 228 -11.32 -2.93 -17.17
C LEU A 228 -10.62 -2.14 -18.27
N ARG A 229 -9.90 -2.81 -19.17
CA ARG A 229 -9.21 -2.16 -20.29
C ARG A 229 -10.15 -1.35 -21.16
N THR A 230 -11.33 -1.88 -21.45
CA THR A 230 -12.32 -1.24 -22.35
C THR A 230 -13.12 -0.15 -21.63
N ASN A 231 -13.53 -0.37 -20.39
CA ASN A 231 -14.52 0.48 -19.72
C ASN A 231 -13.94 1.33 -18.58
N CYS A 232 -12.77 0.97 -18.05
CA CYS A 232 -12.15 1.59 -16.88
C CYS A 232 -10.63 1.68 -17.07
N SER A 233 -10.18 2.30 -18.18
CA SER A 233 -8.77 2.26 -18.62
C SER A 233 -7.80 2.78 -17.54
N GLU A 234 -8.13 3.85 -16.80
CA GLU A 234 -7.30 4.36 -15.71
C GLU A 234 -7.08 3.29 -14.62
N VAL A 235 -8.15 2.58 -14.22
CA VAL A 235 -8.07 1.50 -13.22
C VAL A 235 -7.24 0.34 -13.74
N TYR A 236 -7.40 -0.01 -15.02
CA TYR A 236 -6.60 -1.04 -15.68
C TYR A 236 -5.11 -0.72 -15.66
N TYR A 237 -4.72 0.50 -16.08
CA TYR A 237 -3.31 0.91 -16.09
C TYR A 237 -2.73 1.02 -14.67
N ASN A 238 -3.49 1.49 -13.69
CA ASN A 238 -3.06 1.50 -12.29
C ASN A 238 -2.82 0.07 -11.77
N PHE A 239 -3.68 -0.88 -12.14
CA PHE A 239 -3.48 -2.29 -11.82
C PHE A 239 -2.19 -2.82 -12.44
N LEU A 240 -1.94 -2.55 -13.73
CA LEU A 240 -0.73 -2.99 -14.41
C LEU A 240 0.52 -2.41 -13.76
N GLN A 241 0.53 -1.14 -13.41
CA GLN A 241 1.66 -0.52 -12.71
C GLN A 241 1.90 -1.16 -11.34
N SER A 242 0.85 -1.46 -10.60
CA SER A 242 0.96 -2.13 -9.31
C SER A 242 1.49 -3.56 -9.44
N THR A 243 1.08 -4.30 -10.48
CA THR A 243 1.52 -5.67 -10.74
C THR A 243 2.93 -5.73 -11.30
N LYS A 244 3.31 -4.81 -12.19
CA LYS A 244 4.68 -4.69 -12.68
C LYS A 244 5.64 -4.52 -11.50
N ASN A 245 5.28 -3.67 -10.56
CA ASN A 245 6.04 -3.55 -9.32
C ASN A 245 6.04 -4.84 -8.50
N SER A 246 4.99 -5.64 -8.52
CA SER A 246 4.89 -6.91 -7.79
C SER A 246 5.68 -8.05 -8.43
N CYS A 247 5.71 -8.12 -9.76
CA CYS A 247 6.44 -9.16 -10.50
C CYS A 247 7.92 -8.84 -10.71
N THR A 248 8.25 -7.55 -10.89
CA THR A 248 9.62 -7.08 -11.11
C THR A 248 10.26 -6.52 -9.85
N PHE A 249 9.56 -6.57 -8.73
CA PHE A 249 10.01 -6.01 -7.48
C PHE A 249 11.27 -6.75 -7.05
N LYS A 250 12.39 -6.14 -7.31
CA LYS A 250 13.58 -6.36 -6.50
C LYS A 250 13.23 -5.83 -5.13
N TYR A 251 12.74 -6.70 -4.30
CA TYR A 251 12.34 -6.31 -2.97
C TYR A 251 13.59 -5.89 -2.23
N THR A 252 13.65 -4.62 -2.00
CA THR A 252 14.52 -4.06 -1.00
C THR A 252 13.86 -4.39 0.34
N GLY A 253 14.21 -5.57 0.85
CA GLY A 253 13.45 -6.24 1.89
C GLY A 253 13.40 -5.48 3.19
N LEU A 254 12.24 -5.46 3.75
CA LEU A 254 12.05 -5.43 5.18
C LEU A 254 12.45 -6.79 5.73
N GLN A 255 13.72 -7.03 5.97
CA GLN A 255 14.15 -8.34 6.44
C GLN A 255 14.10 -8.50 7.93
N ASP A 256 14.11 -7.48 8.69
CA ASP A 256 13.96 -7.72 10.10
C ASP A 256 12.62 -7.22 10.62
N ARG A 257 11.85 -8.21 11.04
CA ARG A 257 10.49 -8.07 11.51
C ARG A 257 10.40 -7.33 12.84
N ASP A 258 11.53 -7.11 13.51
CA ASP A 258 11.60 -6.62 14.88
C ASP A 258 12.26 -5.26 15.03
N THR A 259 12.81 -4.76 13.97
CA THR A 259 13.42 -3.44 13.99
C THR A 259 12.82 -2.61 12.88
N ALA A 260 12.62 -1.34 13.12
CA ALA A 260 12.72 -0.35 12.09
C ALA A 260 14.17 -0.42 11.56
N ASP A 261 14.60 -1.60 11.16
CA ASP A 261 15.91 -1.78 10.60
C ASP A 261 15.84 -1.35 9.15
N LEU A 262 16.47 -0.38 8.90
CA LEU A 262 16.35 0.75 8.04
C LEU A 262 17.22 0.63 6.84
N THR A 263 17.87 -0.41 6.76
CA THR A 263 18.48 -0.80 5.54
C THR A 263 17.39 -1.43 4.69
N ALA A 264 16.63 -0.59 4.03
CA ALA A 264 15.78 -0.96 2.91
C ALA A 264 16.62 -1.57 1.78
N GLN A 265 17.58 -2.39 2.12
CA GLN A 265 18.39 -3.12 1.15
C GLN A 265 17.91 -4.56 1.10
N PRO A 266 17.74 -5.14 -0.09
CA PRO A 266 17.52 -6.57 -0.20
C PRO A 266 18.77 -7.24 0.34
N VAL A 267 18.67 -7.86 1.49
CA VAL A 267 19.67 -8.81 1.89
C VAL A 267 19.29 -10.13 1.24
N LEU A 268 19.91 -10.39 0.15
CA LEU A 268 20.04 -11.75 -0.35
C LEU A 268 20.96 -12.46 0.64
N SER A 269 20.56 -13.59 1.15
CA SER A 269 21.34 -14.38 2.11
C SER A 269 22.76 -14.73 1.60
N ASP A 270 22.98 -14.57 0.29
CA ASP A 270 24.23 -14.86 -0.41
C ASP A 270 24.54 -13.89 -1.56
N GLY A 271 23.82 -12.79 -1.67
CA GLY A 271 24.01 -11.82 -2.77
C GLY A 271 23.48 -12.29 -4.12
N LYS A 272 22.79 -13.42 -4.20
CA LYS A 272 22.25 -13.96 -5.46
C LYS A 272 20.73 -13.82 -5.52
N GLU A 273 20.25 -13.30 -6.62
CA GLU A 273 18.82 -13.29 -6.93
C GLU A 273 18.36 -14.72 -7.27
N VAL A 274 17.36 -15.20 -6.55
CA VAL A 274 16.74 -16.50 -6.87
C VAL A 274 15.64 -16.25 -7.88
N ILE A 275 15.83 -16.77 -9.08
CA ILE A 275 14.88 -16.60 -10.19
C ILE A 275 14.09 -17.89 -10.37
N ASN A 276 12.79 -17.77 -10.59
CA ASN A 276 11.95 -18.90 -10.97
C ASN A 276 12.26 -19.28 -12.41
N GLU A 277 12.84 -20.46 -12.61
CA GLU A 277 13.25 -20.96 -13.94
C GLU A 277 12.08 -21.07 -14.93
N LYS A 278 10.84 -21.25 -14.43
CA LYS A 278 9.66 -21.39 -15.29
C LYS A 278 9.12 -20.08 -15.82
N CYS A 279 9.22 -18.98 -15.05
CA CYS A 279 8.66 -17.69 -15.44
C CYS A 279 9.69 -16.54 -15.46
N GLY A 280 10.96 -16.82 -15.12
CA GLY A 280 12.01 -15.79 -15.08
C GLY A 280 11.86 -14.75 -13.99
N HIS A 281 10.88 -14.86 -13.11
CA HIS A 281 10.62 -13.90 -12.03
C HIS A 281 11.37 -14.28 -10.75
N SER A 282 11.75 -13.26 -9.96
CA SER A 282 12.41 -13.48 -8.68
C SER A 282 11.53 -14.26 -7.70
N ILE A 283 12.08 -15.29 -7.05
CA ILE A 283 11.40 -16.15 -6.06
C ILE A 283 11.50 -15.56 -4.64
N LEU A 284 12.09 -14.40 -4.45
CA LEU A 284 12.28 -13.76 -3.13
C LEU A 284 11.00 -13.62 -2.34
N TYR A 285 9.90 -13.49 -3.01
CA TYR A 285 8.59 -13.84 -2.46
C TYR A 285 8.26 -15.21 -3.02
N LYS A 286 7.74 -16.08 -2.20
CA LYS A 286 6.94 -17.21 -2.63
C LYS A 286 5.71 -16.67 -3.40
N CYS A 287 6.00 -15.81 -4.38
CA CYS A 287 5.11 -15.53 -5.48
C CYS A 287 4.75 -16.91 -5.97
N TYR A 288 3.51 -17.25 -6.06
CA TYR A 288 3.07 -18.52 -6.54
C TYR A 288 4.08 -19.07 -7.55
N ALA A 289 5.14 -19.69 -7.00
CA ALA A 289 6.24 -20.25 -7.79
C ALA A 289 5.74 -21.35 -8.73
N ASP A 290 4.48 -21.68 -8.60
CA ASP A 290 3.68 -22.48 -9.50
C ASP A 290 3.21 -21.55 -10.64
N SER A 291 4.03 -21.47 -11.70
CA SER A 291 3.71 -20.70 -12.92
C SER A 291 2.32 -21.05 -13.47
N ASP A 292 1.83 -22.27 -13.20
CA ASP A 292 0.52 -22.73 -13.66
C ASP A 292 -0.65 -22.05 -12.93
N LYS A 293 -0.38 -21.40 -11.79
CA LYS A 293 -1.37 -20.66 -11.00
C LYS A 293 -1.29 -19.15 -11.17
N CYS A 294 -0.20 -18.63 -11.74
CA CYS A 294 -0.02 -17.20 -11.91
C CYS A 294 -0.70 -16.73 -13.20
N VAL A 295 -1.77 -15.96 -13.05
CA VAL A 295 -2.53 -15.40 -14.17
C VAL A 295 -1.91 -14.11 -14.72
N LEU A 296 -0.89 -13.54 -14.07
CA LEU A 296 -0.29 -12.27 -14.48
C LEU A 296 0.47 -12.38 -15.80
N CYS A 297 1.07 -13.54 -16.08
CA CYS A 297 1.74 -13.77 -17.37
C CYS A 297 0.78 -13.70 -18.56
N ASP A 298 -0.50 -13.95 -18.34
CA ASP A 298 -1.50 -13.88 -19.41
C ASP A 298 -1.85 -12.45 -19.81
N LEU A 299 -1.58 -11.47 -18.92
CA LEU A 299 -1.79 -10.06 -19.24
C LEU A 299 -0.88 -9.60 -20.38
N ASN A 300 0.33 -10.14 -20.48
CA ASN A 300 1.26 -9.84 -21.57
C ASN A 300 0.66 -10.20 -22.93
N ASN A 301 -0.17 -11.24 -22.98
CA ASN A 301 -0.85 -11.67 -24.20
C ASN A 301 -2.07 -10.81 -24.57
N LEU A 302 -2.58 -10.00 -23.62
CA LEU A 302 -3.69 -9.08 -23.88
C LEU A 302 -3.24 -7.76 -24.48
N ASP A 303 -2.03 -7.32 -24.17
CA ASP A 303 -1.53 -5.99 -24.53
C ASP A 303 -0.54 -6.00 -25.69
N GLY A 304 -0.17 -7.19 -26.23
CA GLY A 304 0.95 -7.29 -27.17
C GLY A 304 2.24 -6.81 -26.52
N ASP A 305 3.23 -6.44 -27.31
CA ASP A 305 4.60 -6.09 -26.87
C ASP A 305 4.75 -4.87 -25.94
N ALA A 306 3.68 -4.40 -25.31
CA ALA A 306 3.69 -3.24 -24.41
C ALA A 306 4.42 -3.46 -23.07
N TYR A 307 4.98 -4.66 -22.83
CA TYR A 307 5.61 -5.06 -21.58
C TYR A 307 7.09 -5.44 -21.66
N LEU A 308 7.70 -5.31 -22.84
CA LEU A 308 9.15 -5.52 -22.99
C LEU A 308 9.95 -4.25 -22.76
#